data_f9b94c68ba802abcd77f47bff50687ca
#
_entry.id   f9b94c68ba802abcd77f47bff50687ca
#
_cell.length_a   1.000
_cell.length_b   1.000
_cell.length_c   1.000
_cell.angle_alpha   90.00
_cell.angle_beta   90.00
_cell.angle_gamma   90.00
#
_symmetry.space_group_name_H-M   'P 1'
#
loop_
_entity.id
_entity.type
_entity.pdbx_description
1 polymer ?
#
loop_
_entity_poly.entity_id
_entity_poly.type
_entity_poly.pdbx_seq_one_letter_code
_entity_poly.pdbx_strand_id
1 'polypeptide(L)'
;MDIRIENLSYFCFRKIRWSLRMIMGMKKLLSLPPNLVDCFHAVEHVSTEEWFCTSDPVGARLGSGGGTTWLLEASRRKEAPDVSTEEWLGQEKRILLHAGGQSRRLPGYAPSGKILTPIPVFRWARGQRLSQNLLSLQLPLYERIMKKAPESLHTLIASGDVYIRANQPLQEIPEVDVVCYGLWVEPSLAKNHGVFVSSRKSPDTLDFMLQKPSLETLGELAGSHLFLMDIGIWLLSDKAVRLLMKHSYTEDGKAMKAYDLYAEFGLALGKNPRITDSELNQLSVAILPLPGGEFYHYGTSRELISSTLAVQNLVRDQRAIMQRKVKPHPAMFVQNAVLHQKLTAENSELWIENSYIGENWTLRGQQIITGVPENNWNLSLPEGVCVDVVPVGEANWAARPYGFNDLFKGALSDVSTLFMGKPILTWAMERGITLRGNEDIQNAPLFPVCQTVDELGKVLRWMITKPDREEGKHIWLSARKLSANDLSDQANLRRLVAQREVFRKKDWSLLAANHEKSVFYQLDLSDAAESFAKDKIVLPKALSEDNPLMKRIHNHMFRSQVMKILGETYKAVSYTHLTLPT
;
A
#
# COMPACT_ATOMS: atom_id res chain seq x y z
N MET A 1 -50.53 -9.37 -27.47
CA MET A 1 -50.21 -7.95 -27.12
C MET A 1 -49.29 -7.81 -25.91
N ASP A 2 -48.77 -8.94 -25.41
CA ASP A 2 -47.99 -9.00 -24.14
C ASP A 2 -46.46 -8.93 -24.30
N ILE A 3 -45.94 -9.08 -25.51
CA ILE A 3 -44.45 -9.08 -25.74
C ILE A 3 -43.83 -7.67 -25.77
N ARG A 4 -44.63 -6.61 -25.88
CA ARG A 4 -44.12 -5.22 -25.93
C ARG A 4 -43.94 -4.53 -24.57
N ILE A 5 -44.56 -5.04 -23.52
CA ILE A 5 -44.54 -4.42 -22.19
C ILE A 5 -43.28 -4.88 -21.40
N GLU A 6 -42.87 -6.14 -21.55
CA GLU A 6 -41.66 -6.65 -20.89
C GLU A 6 -40.39 -5.99 -21.43
N ASN A 7 -40.30 -5.76 -22.74
CA ASN A 7 -39.14 -5.10 -23.35
C ASN A 7 -39.02 -3.59 -22.96
N LEU A 8 -40.14 -2.90 -22.74
CA LEU A 8 -40.12 -1.51 -22.29
C LEU A 8 -39.72 -1.37 -20.81
N SER A 9 -40.14 -2.31 -19.97
CA SER A 9 -39.72 -2.34 -18.57
C SER A 9 -38.23 -2.67 -18.45
N TYR A 10 -37.70 -3.59 -19.24
CA TYR A 10 -36.28 -3.94 -19.25
C TYR A 10 -35.40 -2.77 -19.75
N PHE A 11 -35.82 -2.06 -20.77
CA PHE A 11 -35.14 -0.85 -21.28
C PHE A 11 -35.22 0.34 -20.30
N CYS A 12 -36.33 0.52 -19.61
CA CYS A 12 -36.52 1.57 -18.63
C CYS A 12 -35.71 1.28 -17.35
N PHE A 13 -35.70 0.03 -16.87
CA PHE A 13 -34.84 -0.41 -15.76
C PHE A 13 -33.37 -0.30 -16.11
N ARG A 14 -32.96 -0.61 -17.33
CA ARG A 14 -31.59 -0.45 -17.80
C ARG A 14 -31.17 1.04 -17.83
N LYS A 15 -32.05 1.94 -18.32
CA LYS A 15 -31.78 3.40 -18.34
C LYS A 15 -31.75 4.01 -16.94
N ILE A 16 -32.64 3.59 -16.04
CA ILE A 16 -32.65 4.05 -14.65
C ILE A 16 -31.43 3.51 -13.90
N ARG A 17 -31.04 2.28 -14.12
CA ARG A 17 -29.82 1.68 -13.58
C ARG A 17 -28.56 2.36 -14.15
N TRP A 18 -28.59 2.78 -15.41
CA TRP A 18 -27.53 3.53 -16.07
C TRP A 18 -27.41 4.97 -15.51
N SER A 19 -28.54 5.65 -15.31
CA SER A 19 -28.57 7.00 -14.69
C SER A 19 -28.15 6.95 -13.22
N LEU A 20 -28.50 5.90 -12.49
CA LEU A 20 -28.02 5.66 -11.11
C LEU A 20 -26.54 5.29 -11.07
N ARG A 21 -26.00 4.54 -12.05
CA ARG A 21 -24.58 4.26 -12.18
C ARG A 21 -23.74 5.49 -12.51
N MET A 22 -24.25 6.45 -13.27
CA MET A 22 -23.59 7.74 -13.52
C MET A 22 -23.47 8.60 -12.24
N ILE A 23 -24.31 8.34 -11.24
CA ILE A 23 -24.27 8.99 -9.91
C ILE A 23 -23.43 8.17 -8.93
N MET A 24 -23.24 6.85 -9.17
CA MET A 24 -22.44 5.94 -8.37
C MET A 24 -21.00 5.93 -8.87
N GLY A 25 -20.06 6.01 -7.94
CA GLY A 25 -18.63 6.21 -8.15
C GLY A 25 -17.98 5.21 -9.13
N MET A 26 -16.80 5.59 -9.62
CA MET A 26 -15.95 4.76 -10.49
C MET A 26 -15.67 3.40 -9.89
N LYS A 27 -15.70 2.36 -10.73
CA LYS A 27 -15.35 0.99 -10.33
C LYS A 27 -13.88 0.89 -9.96
N LYS A 28 -13.56 0.28 -8.84
CA LYS A 28 -12.21 -0.01 -8.39
C LYS A 28 -11.94 -1.49 -8.52
N LEU A 29 -10.89 -1.84 -9.23
CA LEU A 29 -10.47 -3.22 -9.47
C LEU A 29 -9.10 -3.44 -8.83
N LEU A 30 -8.96 -4.43 -7.95
CA LEU A 30 -7.73 -4.70 -7.22
C LEU A 30 -7.20 -6.11 -7.49
N SER A 31 -5.93 -6.21 -7.87
CA SER A 31 -5.18 -7.46 -7.79
C SER A 31 -4.56 -7.56 -6.40
N LEU A 32 -4.95 -8.56 -5.62
CA LEU A 32 -4.57 -8.72 -4.21
C LEU A 32 -3.95 -10.11 -3.96
N PRO A 33 -3.22 -10.30 -2.86
CA PRO A 33 -2.86 -11.64 -2.39
C PRO A 33 -4.11 -12.52 -2.18
N PRO A 34 -4.05 -13.84 -2.45
CA PRO A 34 -5.24 -14.71 -2.42
C PRO A 34 -6.04 -14.64 -1.12
N ASN A 35 -5.38 -14.70 0.03
CA ASN A 35 -6.03 -14.67 1.34
C ASN A 35 -6.71 -13.31 1.67
N LEU A 36 -6.28 -12.23 1.02
CA LEU A 36 -6.89 -10.91 1.20
C LEU A 36 -8.16 -10.75 0.37
N VAL A 37 -8.26 -11.41 -0.78
CA VAL A 37 -9.44 -11.34 -1.66
C VAL A 37 -10.73 -11.66 -0.91
N ASP A 38 -10.73 -12.72 -0.10
CA ASP A 38 -11.90 -13.20 0.62
C ASP A 38 -12.35 -12.29 1.77
N CYS A 39 -11.47 -11.47 2.30
CA CYS A 39 -11.78 -10.63 3.45
C CYS A 39 -11.70 -9.12 3.17
N PHE A 40 -11.24 -8.70 1.99
CA PHE A 40 -11.01 -7.29 1.65
C PHE A 40 -12.23 -6.40 1.91
N HIS A 41 -13.40 -6.79 1.41
CA HIS A 41 -14.62 -6.00 1.58
C HIS A 41 -15.03 -5.82 3.05
N ALA A 42 -14.81 -6.85 3.86
CA ALA A 42 -15.10 -6.80 5.29
C ALA A 42 -14.08 -5.96 6.06
N VAL A 43 -12.79 -6.06 5.70
CA VAL A 43 -11.69 -5.33 6.35
C VAL A 43 -11.73 -3.83 6.04
N GLU A 44 -11.99 -3.47 4.77
CA GLU A 44 -12.04 -2.08 4.33
C GLU A 44 -13.45 -1.45 4.44
N HIS A 45 -14.47 -2.25 4.79
CA HIS A 45 -15.88 -1.80 4.88
C HIS A 45 -16.39 -1.18 3.58
N VAL A 46 -16.06 -1.78 2.44
CA VAL A 46 -16.42 -1.32 1.10
C VAL A 46 -17.39 -2.25 0.41
N SER A 47 -18.23 -1.70 -0.48
CA SER A 47 -19.24 -2.48 -1.18
C SER A 47 -18.65 -3.33 -2.31
N THR A 48 -19.28 -4.45 -2.60
CA THR A 48 -18.95 -5.29 -3.78
C THR A 48 -19.46 -4.70 -5.10
N GLU A 49 -20.30 -3.68 -5.04
CA GLU A 49 -20.80 -2.98 -6.23
C GLU A 49 -19.75 -2.02 -6.79
N GLU A 50 -19.07 -1.30 -5.90
CA GLU A 50 -18.03 -0.33 -6.26
C GLU A 50 -16.65 -0.97 -6.42
N TRP A 51 -16.39 -2.04 -5.67
CA TRP A 51 -15.09 -2.69 -5.59
C TRP A 51 -15.15 -4.13 -6.06
N PHE A 52 -14.17 -4.51 -6.86
CA PHE A 52 -13.92 -5.89 -7.24
C PHE A 52 -12.46 -6.23 -6.95
N CYS A 53 -12.20 -7.41 -6.39
CA CYS A 53 -10.85 -7.89 -6.17
C CYS A 53 -10.70 -9.35 -6.60
N THR A 54 -9.50 -9.68 -7.08
CA THR A 54 -9.08 -11.03 -7.41
C THR A 54 -7.57 -11.18 -7.20
N SER A 55 -7.09 -12.40 -7.17
CA SER A 55 -5.66 -12.74 -7.20
C SER A 55 -5.29 -13.32 -8.56
N ASP A 56 -4.00 -13.30 -8.87
CA ASP A 56 -3.49 -14.06 -10.03
C ASP A 56 -3.84 -15.55 -9.87
N PRO A 57 -4.02 -16.30 -10.97
CA PRO A 57 -4.25 -17.73 -10.93
C PRO A 57 -3.12 -18.46 -10.21
N VAL A 58 -3.46 -19.50 -9.47
CA VAL A 58 -2.49 -20.29 -8.70
C VAL A 58 -1.37 -20.80 -9.61
N GLY A 59 -0.12 -20.51 -9.23
CA GLY A 59 1.08 -20.94 -9.96
C GLY A 59 1.40 -20.11 -11.21
N ALA A 60 0.55 -19.18 -11.63
CA ALA A 60 0.82 -18.31 -12.77
C ALA A 60 1.48 -16.99 -12.32
N ARG A 61 2.46 -16.55 -13.12
CA ARG A 61 3.04 -15.20 -13.03
C ARG A 61 2.69 -14.46 -14.31
N LEU A 62 1.61 -13.72 -14.27
CA LEU A 62 1.06 -13.08 -15.47
C LEU A 62 1.80 -11.78 -15.88
N GLY A 63 2.61 -11.21 -14.98
CA GLY A 63 3.17 -9.87 -15.19
C GLY A 63 2.12 -8.77 -15.03
N SER A 64 2.54 -7.51 -15.16
CA SER A 64 1.64 -6.36 -14.94
C SER A 64 0.56 -6.21 -16.01
N GLY A 65 0.86 -6.50 -17.27
CA GLY A 65 -0.09 -6.49 -18.39
C GLY A 65 -1.04 -7.69 -18.34
N GLY A 66 -0.51 -8.90 -18.15
CA GLY A 66 -1.31 -10.12 -18.02
C GLY A 66 -2.21 -10.08 -16.77
N GLY A 67 -1.71 -9.58 -15.65
CA GLY A 67 -2.50 -9.36 -14.43
C GLY A 67 -3.61 -8.32 -14.63
N THR A 68 -3.37 -7.26 -15.40
CA THR A 68 -4.43 -6.32 -15.84
C THR A 68 -5.51 -7.04 -16.61
N THR A 69 -5.13 -7.86 -17.60
CA THR A 69 -6.06 -8.64 -18.43
C THR A 69 -6.89 -9.59 -17.59
N TRP A 70 -6.24 -10.34 -16.69
CA TRP A 70 -6.91 -11.25 -15.77
C TRP A 70 -7.94 -10.54 -14.90
N LEU A 71 -7.57 -9.42 -14.30
CA LEU A 71 -8.42 -8.63 -13.42
C LEU A 71 -9.67 -8.09 -14.16
N LEU A 72 -9.48 -7.57 -15.37
CA LEU A 72 -10.59 -7.10 -16.22
C LEU A 72 -11.54 -8.24 -16.61
N GLU A 73 -11.01 -9.36 -17.11
CA GLU A 73 -11.80 -10.52 -17.48
C GLU A 73 -12.57 -11.14 -16.29
N ALA A 74 -11.92 -11.24 -15.13
CA ALA A 74 -12.55 -11.76 -13.93
C ALA A 74 -13.72 -10.87 -13.48
N SER A 75 -13.53 -9.54 -13.52
CA SER A 75 -14.59 -8.58 -13.19
C SER A 75 -15.74 -8.67 -14.19
N ARG A 76 -15.46 -8.65 -15.50
CA ARG A 76 -16.47 -8.77 -16.55
C ARG A 76 -17.29 -10.05 -16.42
N ARG A 77 -16.63 -11.20 -16.27
CA ARG A 77 -17.33 -12.52 -16.14
C ARG A 77 -18.25 -12.56 -14.92
N LYS A 78 -17.88 -11.91 -13.83
CA LYS A 78 -18.72 -11.85 -12.63
C LYS A 78 -19.92 -10.90 -12.78
N GLU A 79 -19.72 -9.75 -13.43
CA GLU A 79 -20.71 -8.67 -13.46
C GLU A 79 -21.63 -8.73 -14.68
N ALA A 80 -21.08 -9.12 -15.81
CA ALA A 80 -21.74 -9.08 -17.11
C ALA A 80 -21.28 -10.24 -18.02
N PRO A 81 -21.54 -11.52 -17.65
CA PRO A 81 -21.01 -12.69 -18.35
C PRO A 81 -21.43 -12.73 -19.84
N ASP A 82 -22.61 -12.22 -20.16
CA ASP A 82 -23.21 -12.25 -21.50
C ASP A 82 -22.85 -11.00 -22.35
N VAL A 83 -22.08 -10.05 -21.81
CA VAL A 83 -21.68 -8.81 -22.51
C VAL A 83 -20.28 -8.99 -23.09
N SER A 84 -20.08 -8.54 -24.32
CA SER A 84 -18.76 -8.59 -24.95
C SER A 84 -17.76 -7.71 -24.18
N THR A 85 -16.47 -8.04 -24.24
CA THR A 85 -15.43 -7.23 -23.61
C THR A 85 -15.45 -5.79 -24.12
N GLU A 86 -15.67 -5.59 -25.41
CA GLU A 86 -15.73 -4.25 -26.01
C GLU A 86 -16.89 -3.42 -25.48
N GLU A 87 -18.09 -3.98 -25.42
CA GLU A 87 -19.26 -3.30 -24.87
C GLU A 87 -19.10 -3.02 -23.38
N TRP A 88 -18.55 -3.99 -22.62
CA TRP A 88 -18.35 -3.84 -21.17
C TRP A 88 -17.29 -2.78 -20.84
N LEU A 89 -16.20 -2.67 -21.60
CA LEU A 89 -15.18 -1.66 -21.41
C LEU A 89 -15.74 -0.25 -21.54
N GLY A 90 -16.60 0.02 -22.52
CA GLY A 90 -17.23 1.32 -22.75
C GLY A 90 -18.33 1.71 -21.76
N GLN A 91 -18.72 0.86 -20.82
CA GLN A 91 -19.85 1.13 -19.92
C GLN A 91 -19.54 2.06 -18.75
N GLU A 92 -18.31 2.08 -18.25
CA GLU A 92 -17.93 2.86 -17.06
C GLU A 92 -16.42 3.08 -16.95
N LYS A 93 -16.05 4.12 -16.24
CA LYS A 93 -14.64 4.40 -15.90
C LYS A 93 -14.18 3.49 -14.74
N ARG A 94 -12.91 3.05 -14.81
CA ARG A 94 -12.31 2.08 -13.85
C ARG A 94 -10.95 2.54 -13.37
N ILE A 95 -10.65 2.24 -12.11
CA ILE A 95 -9.32 2.36 -11.52
C ILE A 95 -8.82 0.98 -11.16
N LEU A 96 -7.74 0.54 -11.78
CA LEU A 96 -7.07 -0.72 -11.53
C LEU A 96 -5.84 -0.50 -10.65
N LEU A 97 -5.73 -1.26 -9.57
CA LEU A 97 -4.60 -1.19 -8.65
C LEU A 97 -3.92 -2.55 -8.55
N HIS A 98 -2.66 -2.59 -8.92
CA HIS A 98 -1.83 -3.78 -8.77
C HIS A 98 -1.19 -3.83 -7.40
N ALA A 99 -1.73 -4.64 -6.51
CA ALA A 99 -1.28 -4.80 -5.13
C ALA A 99 -0.98 -6.26 -4.75
N GLY A 100 -0.99 -7.15 -5.71
CA GLY A 100 -0.49 -8.52 -5.60
C GLY A 100 1.03 -8.57 -5.56
N GLY A 101 1.57 -9.75 -5.33
CA GLY A 101 3.00 -10.00 -5.33
C GLY A 101 3.54 -10.48 -3.98
N GLN A 102 4.76 -11.04 -4.01
CA GLN A 102 5.35 -11.77 -2.86
C GLN A 102 5.82 -10.87 -1.72
N SER A 103 5.94 -9.56 -1.93
CA SER A 103 6.39 -8.59 -0.92
C SER A 103 7.67 -8.98 -0.15
N ARG A 104 8.60 -9.68 -0.80
CA ARG A 104 9.82 -10.26 -0.19
C ARG A 104 10.63 -9.28 0.65
N ARG A 105 10.72 -8.02 0.22
CA ARG A 105 11.53 -6.96 0.86
C ARG A 105 10.77 -6.16 1.93
N LEU A 106 9.50 -6.48 2.13
CA LEU A 106 8.65 -5.92 3.18
C LEU A 106 7.75 -7.03 3.75
N PRO A 107 8.35 -8.04 4.42
CA PRO A 107 7.65 -9.26 4.83
C PRO A 107 6.45 -9.00 5.74
N GLY A 108 6.57 -8.10 6.72
CA GLY A 108 5.52 -7.82 7.71
C GLY A 108 4.17 -7.41 7.12
N TYR A 109 4.16 -6.93 5.87
CA TYR A 109 2.93 -6.60 5.14
C TYR A 109 2.65 -7.49 3.92
N ALA A 110 3.39 -8.59 3.76
CA ALA A 110 3.13 -9.56 2.71
C ALA A 110 1.75 -10.24 2.87
N PRO A 111 1.35 -10.71 4.07
CA PRO A 111 0.06 -11.38 4.25
C PRO A 111 -1.14 -10.45 4.06
N SER A 112 -1.06 -9.22 4.54
CA SER A 112 -2.16 -8.23 4.48
C SER A 112 -2.15 -7.37 3.22
N GLY A 113 -1.17 -7.57 2.33
CA GLY A 113 -0.96 -6.73 1.15
C GLY A 113 -0.40 -5.35 1.50
N LYS A 114 0.64 -4.92 0.80
CA LYS A 114 1.29 -3.61 1.01
C LYS A 114 0.33 -2.44 0.90
N ILE A 115 -0.67 -2.55 0.04
CA ILE A 115 -1.65 -1.50 -0.20
C ILE A 115 -2.48 -1.16 1.05
N LEU A 116 -2.63 -2.11 1.96
CA LEU A 116 -3.32 -1.91 3.24
C LEU A 116 -2.37 -1.58 4.40
N THR A 117 -1.09 -1.28 4.12
CA THR A 117 -0.16 -0.82 5.16
C THR A 117 -0.69 0.43 5.85
N PRO A 118 -0.90 0.42 7.17
CA PRO A 118 -1.33 1.59 7.91
C PRO A 118 -0.26 2.67 7.86
N ILE A 119 -0.62 3.88 7.44
CA ILE A 119 0.31 5.01 7.32
C ILE A 119 -0.05 6.07 8.37
N PRO A 120 0.83 6.37 9.34
CA PRO A 120 0.51 7.23 10.50
C PRO A 120 0.57 8.73 10.23
N VAL A 121 0.75 9.14 8.99
CA VAL A 121 0.86 10.54 8.58
C VAL A 121 -0.51 11.13 8.27
N PHE A 122 -0.65 12.45 8.36
CA PHE A 122 -1.90 13.18 8.09
C PHE A 122 -3.13 12.72 8.90
N ARG A 123 -2.96 11.93 9.96
CA ARG A 123 -4.09 11.43 10.77
C ARG A 123 -4.99 12.54 11.32
N TRP A 124 -4.42 13.72 11.47
CA TRP A 124 -5.06 14.91 12.01
C TRP A 124 -5.47 15.90 10.91
N ALA A 125 -5.17 15.60 9.66
CA ALA A 125 -5.55 16.44 8.54
C ALA A 125 -7.03 16.21 8.18
N ARG A 126 -7.68 17.27 7.68
CA ARG A 126 -9.09 17.21 7.31
C ARG A 126 -9.36 16.08 6.30
N GLY A 127 -10.36 15.27 6.59
CA GLY A 127 -10.78 14.16 5.74
C GLY A 127 -9.95 12.89 5.88
N GLN A 128 -8.95 12.86 6.74
CA GLN A 128 -8.18 11.65 7.04
C GLN A 128 -8.87 10.81 8.11
N ARG A 129 -8.58 9.52 8.12
CA ARG A 129 -9.15 8.56 9.09
C ARG A 129 -8.06 8.04 10.02
N LEU A 130 -8.44 7.65 11.24
CA LEU A 130 -7.53 6.96 12.16
C LEU A 130 -7.02 5.64 11.58
N SER A 131 -7.86 4.98 10.81
CA SER A 131 -7.59 3.70 10.14
C SER A 131 -7.03 3.86 8.73
N GLN A 132 -6.49 5.03 8.36
CA GLN A 132 -5.96 5.24 7.03
C GLN A 132 -4.81 4.29 6.72
N ASN A 133 -4.77 3.85 5.48
CA ASN A 133 -3.72 3.01 4.93
C ASN A 133 -3.26 3.57 3.57
N LEU A 134 -2.32 2.90 2.94
CA LEU A 134 -1.77 3.36 1.67
C LEU A 134 -2.83 3.47 0.57
N LEU A 135 -3.81 2.56 0.52
CA LEU A 135 -4.94 2.61 -0.41
C LEU A 135 -5.74 3.90 -0.25
N SER A 136 -6.14 4.21 0.99
CA SER A 136 -6.96 5.40 1.27
C SER A 136 -6.23 6.72 0.98
N LEU A 137 -4.90 6.72 1.02
CA LEU A 137 -4.07 7.88 0.65
C LEU A 137 -3.91 8.05 -0.86
N GLN A 138 -3.83 6.97 -1.61
CA GLN A 138 -3.63 6.98 -3.07
C GLN A 138 -4.90 7.35 -3.84
N LEU A 139 -6.02 6.76 -3.45
CA LEU A 139 -7.27 6.75 -4.21
C LEU A 139 -7.79 8.15 -4.59
N PRO A 140 -7.77 9.18 -3.73
CA PRO A 140 -8.29 10.50 -4.06
C PRO A 140 -7.61 11.17 -5.27
N LEU A 141 -6.32 10.90 -5.51
CA LEU A 141 -5.63 11.42 -6.69
C LEU A 141 -6.14 10.73 -7.96
N TYR A 142 -6.25 9.40 -7.94
CA TYR A 142 -6.69 8.62 -9.10
C TYR A 142 -8.13 8.94 -9.49
N GLU A 143 -9.01 9.11 -8.50
CA GLU A 143 -10.38 9.55 -8.74
C GLU A 143 -10.45 10.95 -9.36
N ARG A 144 -9.61 11.90 -8.91
CA ARG A 144 -9.54 13.24 -9.53
C ARG A 144 -9.05 13.19 -10.97
N ILE A 145 -8.05 12.36 -11.26
CA ILE A 145 -7.54 12.16 -12.62
C ILE A 145 -8.65 11.60 -13.51
N MET A 146 -9.33 10.53 -13.08
CA MET A 146 -10.38 9.89 -13.87
C MET A 146 -11.62 10.76 -14.06
N LYS A 147 -11.97 11.60 -13.09
CA LYS A 147 -13.05 12.60 -13.24
C LYS A 147 -12.71 13.64 -14.30
N LYS A 148 -11.44 13.95 -14.50
CA LYS A 148 -10.96 14.93 -15.48
C LYS A 148 -10.63 14.30 -16.85
N ALA A 149 -10.44 12.98 -16.89
CA ALA A 149 -10.13 12.26 -18.11
C ALA A 149 -11.25 12.36 -19.15
N PRO A 150 -10.92 12.51 -20.47
CA PRO A 150 -11.89 12.40 -21.56
C PRO A 150 -12.73 11.11 -21.47
N GLU A 151 -13.90 11.13 -22.11
CA GLU A 151 -14.80 9.97 -22.13
C GLU A 151 -14.26 8.79 -22.93
N SER A 152 -13.22 9.00 -23.76
CA SER A 152 -12.51 7.93 -24.46
C SER A 152 -11.52 7.14 -23.60
N LEU A 153 -11.18 7.67 -22.39
CA LEU A 153 -10.22 7.06 -21.47
C LEU A 153 -10.94 6.43 -20.26
N HIS A 154 -11.34 5.17 -20.38
CA HIS A 154 -12.11 4.49 -19.35
C HIS A 154 -11.28 3.79 -18.28
N THR A 155 -10.02 3.51 -18.54
CA THR A 155 -9.21 2.66 -17.65
C THR A 155 -7.98 3.40 -17.14
N LEU A 156 -7.84 3.54 -15.81
CA LEU A 156 -6.63 3.96 -15.14
C LEU A 156 -5.97 2.75 -14.50
N ILE A 157 -4.68 2.55 -14.75
CA ILE A 157 -3.86 1.52 -14.11
C ILE A 157 -2.86 2.21 -13.19
N ALA A 158 -2.73 1.72 -11.94
CA ALA A 158 -1.73 2.23 -10.99
C ALA A 158 -1.12 1.12 -10.13
N SER A 159 0.09 1.41 -9.60
CA SER A 159 0.78 0.53 -8.65
C SER A 159 0.22 0.72 -7.23
N GLY A 160 0.08 -0.38 -6.49
CA GLY A 160 -0.46 -0.38 -5.12
C GLY A 160 0.57 -0.09 -4.03
N ASP A 161 1.87 -0.07 -4.33
CA ASP A 161 2.94 0.12 -3.35
C ASP A 161 3.63 1.50 -3.44
N VAL A 162 2.91 2.48 -3.98
CA VAL A 162 3.39 3.87 -4.08
C VAL A 162 2.38 4.84 -3.47
N TYR A 163 2.84 5.96 -2.96
CA TYR A 163 2.01 7.11 -2.65
C TYR A 163 2.43 8.28 -3.51
N ILE A 164 1.51 8.77 -4.32
CA ILE A 164 1.73 9.87 -5.26
C ILE A 164 0.85 11.04 -4.82
N ARG A 165 1.48 12.22 -4.73
CA ARG A 165 0.78 13.47 -4.42
C ARG A 165 0.89 14.43 -5.60
N ALA A 166 -0.16 15.21 -5.83
CA ALA A 166 -0.17 16.36 -6.69
C ALA A 166 -0.67 17.55 -5.88
N ASN A 167 0.20 18.52 -5.63
CA ASN A 167 -0.11 19.70 -4.82
C ASN A 167 -0.56 20.92 -5.65
N GLN A 168 -0.62 20.74 -6.97
CA GLN A 168 -1.13 21.75 -7.91
C GLN A 168 -2.32 21.18 -8.70
N PRO A 169 -3.14 22.05 -9.33
CA PRO A 169 -4.24 21.62 -10.19
C PRO A 169 -3.73 20.76 -11.36
N LEU A 170 -4.46 19.68 -11.66
CA LEU A 170 -4.14 18.82 -12.81
C LEU A 170 -4.34 19.62 -14.11
N GLN A 171 -3.42 19.41 -15.06
CA GLN A 171 -3.54 19.93 -16.41
C GLN A 171 -4.70 19.24 -17.17
N GLU A 172 -5.02 19.76 -18.34
CA GLU A 172 -5.94 19.12 -19.27
C GLU A 172 -5.36 17.80 -19.75
N ILE A 173 -6.19 16.78 -19.85
CA ILE A 173 -5.80 15.45 -20.30
C ILE A 173 -6.19 15.33 -21.78
N PRO A 174 -5.22 15.09 -22.69
CA PRO A 174 -5.52 15.03 -24.12
C PRO A 174 -6.30 13.76 -24.46
N GLU A 175 -7.08 13.83 -25.54
CA GLU A 175 -7.83 12.70 -26.07
C GLU A 175 -6.93 11.87 -27.01
N VAL A 176 -6.27 10.89 -26.44
CA VAL A 176 -5.36 9.95 -27.10
C VAL A 176 -5.58 8.53 -26.59
N ASP A 177 -4.98 7.53 -27.22
CA ASP A 177 -5.16 6.12 -26.81
C ASP A 177 -4.52 5.81 -25.45
N VAL A 178 -3.36 6.42 -25.13
CA VAL A 178 -2.63 6.20 -23.89
C VAL A 178 -2.10 7.52 -23.33
N VAL A 179 -2.35 7.78 -22.05
CA VAL A 179 -1.76 8.89 -21.30
C VAL A 179 -0.95 8.34 -20.15
N CYS A 180 0.33 8.69 -20.08
CA CYS A 180 1.23 8.29 -19.01
C CYS A 180 1.63 9.51 -18.17
N TYR A 181 1.49 9.41 -16.85
CA TYR A 181 1.99 10.44 -15.94
C TYR A 181 3.41 10.15 -15.50
N GLY A 182 4.22 11.19 -15.45
CA GLY A 182 5.61 11.10 -14.99
C GLY A 182 6.04 12.29 -14.14
N LEU A 183 7.25 12.22 -13.63
CA LEU A 183 7.88 13.29 -12.85
C LEU A 183 9.22 13.69 -13.44
N TRP A 184 9.50 14.98 -13.41
CA TRP A 184 10.84 15.51 -13.59
C TRP A 184 11.67 15.18 -12.36
N VAL A 185 12.69 14.35 -12.50
CA VAL A 185 13.56 13.92 -11.41
C VAL A 185 15.01 13.87 -11.87
N GLU A 186 15.93 13.86 -10.91
CA GLU A 186 17.34 13.65 -11.17
C GLU A 186 17.59 12.25 -11.83
N PRO A 187 18.55 12.15 -12.75
CA PRO A 187 18.88 10.88 -13.41
C PRO A 187 19.18 9.73 -12.44
N SER A 188 19.78 10.04 -11.30
CA SER A 188 20.11 9.08 -10.25
C SER A 188 18.87 8.37 -9.66
N LEU A 189 17.72 9.01 -9.68
CA LEU A 189 16.43 8.42 -9.28
C LEU A 189 15.78 7.71 -10.47
N ALA A 190 15.74 8.35 -11.65
CA ALA A 190 15.11 7.84 -12.86
C ALA A 190 15.66 6.47 -13.30
N LYS A 191 16.96 6.21 -13.14
CA LYS A 191 17.62 4.95 -13.52
C LYS A 191 16.99 3.68 -12.91
N ASN A 192 16.25 3.80 -11.82
CA ASN A 192 15.64 2.66 -11.13
C ASN A 192 14.20 2.37 -11.61
N HIS A 193 13.65 3.20 -12.48
CA HIS A 193 12.27 3.18 -12.94
C HIS A 193 12.14 3.11 -14.45
N GLY A 194 10.92 3.02 -14.94
CA GLY A 194 10.61 3.33 -16.34
C GLY A 194 10.87 4.82 -16.64
N VAL A 195 11.22 5.13 -17.85
CA VAL A 195 11.50 6.51 -18.28
C VAL A 195 10.84 6.77 -19.62
N PHE A 196 9.97 7.78 -19.65
CA PHE A 196 9.36 8.29 -20.88
C PHE A 196 10.28 9.35 -21.48
N VAL A 197 10.68 9.14 -22.73
CA VAL A 197 11.56 10.05 -23.46
C VAL A 197 10.76 10.81 -24.50
N SER A 198 10.94 12.13 -24.57
CA SER A 198 10.30 13.00 -25.56
C SER A 198 11.29 13.92 -26.23
N SER A 199 10.97 14.32 -27.46
CA SER A 199 11.72 15.37 -28.13
C SER A 199 11.50 16.72 -27.44
N ARG A 200 12.54 17.55 -27.37
CA ARG A 200 12.42 18.93 -26.86
C ARG A 200 11.42 19.80 -27.63
N LYS A 201 11.14 19.45 -28.89
CA LYS A 201 10.15 20.14 -29.75
C LYS A 201 8.72 19.71 -29.47
N SER A 202 8.52 18.53 -28.91
CA SER A 202 7.20 17.94 -28.61
C SER A 202 7.24 17.25 -27.25
N PRO A 203 7.30 18.01 -26.15
CA PRO A 203 7.56 17.47 -24.81
C PRO A 203 6.42 16.58 -24.29
N ASP A 204 5.19 16.77 -24.79
CA ASP A 204 4.02 16.04 -24.35
C ASP A 204 3.76 14.75 -25.15
N THR A 205 4.59 14.48 -26.17
CA THR A 205 4.46 13.31 -27.02
C THR A 205 5.57 12.32 -26.74
N LEU A 206 5.20 11.07 -26.46
CA LEU A 206 6.18 10.00 -26.24
C LEU A 206 6.96 9.74 -27.54
N ASP A 207 8.28 9.81 -27.46
CA ASP A 207 9.17 9.35 -28.53
C ASP A 207 9.44 7.86 -28.36
N PHE A 208 9.90 7.46 -27.19
CA PHE A 208 10.05 6.06 -26.79
C PHE A 208 10.13 5.93 -25.26
N MET A 209 9.96 4.71 -24.76
CA MET A 209 10.13 4.38 -23.35
C MET A 209 11.41 3.57 -23.13
N LEU A 210 12.03 3.72 -21.95
CA LEU A 210 13.15 2.91 -21.47
C LEU A 210 12.81 2.29 -20.12
N GLN A 211 13.33 1.09 -19.86
CA GLN A 211 13.23 0.42 -18.58
C GLN A 211 14.58 0.41 -17.87
N LYS A 212 14.65 1.05 -16.72
CA LYS A 212 15.84 1.12 -15.85
C LYS A 212 17.12 1.47 -16.62
N PRO A 213 17.13 2.60 -17.33
CA PRO A 213 18.27 3.01 -18.14
C PRO A 213 19.50 3.29 -17.26
N SER A 214 20.70 3.13 -17.81
CA SER A 214 21.93 3.53 -17.15
C SER A 214 22.04 5.06 -17.03
N LEU A 215 22.87 5.55 -16.10
CA LEU A 215 23.17 6.99 -16.01
C LEU A 215 23.85 7.52 -17.28
N GLU A 216 24.66 6.71 -17.93
CA GLU A 216 25.31 7.01 -19.21
C GLU A 216 24.26 7.27 -20.30
N THR A 217 23.31 6.32 -20.47
CA THR A 217 22.19 6.47 -21.40
C THR A 217 21.37 7.73 -21.16
N LEU A 218 21.05 8.03 -19.88
CA LEU A 218 20.31 9.25 -19.53
C LEU A 218 21.13 10.51 -19.82
N GLY A 219 22.45 10.48 -19.61
CA GLY A 219 23.36 11.57 -19.91
C GLY A 219 23.44 11.87 -21.41
N GLU A 220 23.53 10.86 -22.25
CA GLU A 220 23.52 10.99 -23.71
C GLU A 220 22.19 11.59 -24.22
N LEU A 221 21.07 11.15 -23.66
CA LEU A 221 19.74 11.66 -24.03
C LEU A 221 19.53 13.12 -23.62
N ALA A 222 20.10 13.57 -22.51
CA ALA A 222 19.89 14.90 -21.97
C ALA A 222 20.27 16.04 -22.93
N GLY A 223 21.16 15.79 -23.90
CA GLY A 223 21.54 16.77 -24.94
C GLY A 223 20.40 17.08 -25.93
N SER A 224 19.60 16.10 -26.31
CA SER A 224 18.61 16.17 -27.40
C SER A 224 17.18 15.94 -26.98
N HIS A 225 16.95 15.27 -25.88
CA HIS A 225 15.62 14.86 -25.39
C HIS A 225 15.33 15.43 -24.00
N LEU A 226 14.08 15.29 -23.61
CA LEU A 226 13.59 15.41 -22.26
C LEU A 226 13.16 14.02 -21.77
N PHE A 227 13.17 13.78 -20.46
CA PHE A 227 12.67 12.54 -19.93
C PHE A 227 11.89 12.74 -18.63
N LEU A 228 10.83 11.97 -18.46
CA LEU A 228 10.02 11.86 -17.26
C LEU A 228 10.20 10.47 -16.65
N MET A 229 10.41 10.39 -15.36
CA MET A 229 10.32 9.12 -14.64
C MET A 229 8.87 8.65 -14.60
N ASP A 230 8.61 7.42 -15.02
CA ASP A 230 7.30 6.78 -14.87
C ASP A 230 6.95 6.63 -13.38
N ILE A 231 5.77 7.09 -13.02
CA ILE A 231 5.22 7.00 -11.65
C ILE A 231 4.14 5.93 -11.53
N GLY A 232 3.95 5.13 -12.58
CA GLY A 232 2.99 4.03 -12.58
C GLY A 232 1.52 4.48 -12.62
N ILE A 233 1.21 5.62 -13.21
CA ILE A 233 -0.17 6.06 -13.51
C ILE A 233 -0.35 6.13 -15.01
N TRP A 234 -1.16 5.21 -15.54
CA TRP A 234 -1.43 5.09 -16.98
C TRP A 234 -2.94 5.11 -17.22
N LEU A 235 -3.40 5.96 -18.16
CA LEU A 235 -4.78 5.98 -18.62
C LEU A 235 -4.82 5.37 -20.01
N LEU A 236 -5.76 4.47 -20.24
CA LEU A 236 -5.90 3.75 -21.50
C LEU A 236 -7.30 3.89 -22.07
N SER A 237 -7.38 4.08 -23.39
CA SER A 237 -8.61 3.93 -24.16
C SER A 237 -9.01 2.46 -24.23
N ASP A 238 -10.28 2.19 -24.56
CA ASP A 238 -10.76 0.82 -24.75
C ASP A 238 -9.98 0.10 -25.88
N LYS A 239 -9.54 0.83 -26.92
CA LYS A 239 -8.67 0.30 -27.97
C LYS A 239 -7.33 -0.17 -27.40
N ALA A 240 -6.68 0.67 -26.59
CA ALA A 240 -5.40 0.33 -25.96
C ALA A 240 -5.54 -0.86 -24.99
N VAL A 241 -6.62 -0.89 -24.20
CA VAL A 241 -6.92 -2.02 -23.29
C VAL A 241 -7.12 -3.32 -24.07
N ARG A 242 -7.88 -3.31 -25.16
CA ARG A 242 -8.11 -4.52 -25.99
C ARG A 242 -6.80 -5.04 -26.59
N LEU A 243 -5.91 -4.16 -27.03
CA LEU A 243 -4.60 -4.58 -27.54
C LEU A 243 -3.73 -5.15 -26.41
N LEU A 244 -3.69 -4.53 -25.24
CA LEU A 244 -3.02 -5.06 -24.05
C LEU A 244 -3.54 -6.47 -23.71
N MET A 245 -4.86 -6.65 -23.72
CA MET A 245 -5.49 -7.94 -23.47
C MET A 245 -5.12 -8.96 -24.55
N LYS A 246 -5.18 -8.61 -25.84
CA LYS A 246 -4.79 -9.46 -26.96
C LYS A 246 -3.37 -10.00 -26.80
N HIS A 247 -2.41 -9.12 -26.48
CA HIS A 247 -1.01 -9.50 -26.27
C HIS A 247 -0.75 -10.32 -25.00
N SER A 248 -1.68 -10.34 -24.06
CA SER A 248 -1.63 -11.16 -22.86
C SER A 248 -2.09 -12.62 -23.09
N TYR A 249 -2.53 -12.96 -24.27
CA TYR A 249 -2.88 -14.33 -24.67
C TYR A 249 -1.84 -14.92 -25.63
N THR A 250 -1.82 -16.25 -25.70
CA THR A 250 -1.10 -16.98 -26.75
C THR A 250 -1.69 -16.66 -28.12
N GLU A 251 -0.94 -16.89 -29.19
CA GLU A 251 -1.39 -16.58 -30.57
C GLU A 251 -2.70 -17.26 -30.94
N ASP A 252 -2.96 -18.47 -30.41
CA ASP A 252 -4.21 -19.20 -30.59
C ASP A 252 -5.37 -18.70 -29.70
N GLY A 253 -5.11 -17.70 -28.83
CA GLY A 253 -6.09 -17.10 -27.91
C GLY A 253 -6.60 -17.99 -26.79
N LYS A 254 -6.01 -19.19 -26.59
CA LYS A 254 -6.54 -20.20 -25.66
C LYS A 254 -6.00 -20.08 -24.24
N ALA A 255 -4.76 -19.58 -24.08
CA ALA A 255 -4.11 -19.50 -22.78
C ALA A 255 -3.55 -18.10 -22.53
N MET A 256 -3.59 -17.65 -21.29
CA MET A 256 -2.89 -16.43 -20.89
C MET A 256 -1.39 -16.71 -20.78
N LYS A 257 -0.59 -15.74 -21.19
CA LYS A 257 0.86 -15.75 -21.03
C LYS A 257 1.31 -14.57 -20.16
N ALA A 258 2.52 -14.67 -19.63
CA ALA A 258 3.15 -13.53 -18.97
C ALA A 258 3.33 -12.39 -19.99
N TYR A 259 2.86 -11.20 -19.60
CA TYR A 259 3.00 -9.98 -20.39
C TYR A 259 3.19 -8.79 -19.46
N ASP A 260 4.19 -7.97 -19.73
CA ASP A 260 4.53 -6.86 -18.85
C ASP A 260 4.08 -5.52 -19.44
N LEU A 261 3.32 -4.74 -18.65
CA LEU A 261 2.82 -3.43 -19.06
C LEU A 261 3.96 -2.45 -19.34
N TYR A 262 5.05 -2.51 -18.59
CA TYR A 262 6.14 -1.55 -18.67
C TYR A 262 7.22 -1.99 -19.66
N ALA A 263 7.65 -3.25 -19.58
CA ALA A 263 8.79 -3.79 -20.33
C ALA A 263 8.41 -4.37 -21.70
N GLU A 264 7.12 -4.58 -21.98
CA GLU A 264 6.64 -5.09 -23.28
C GLU A 264 5.67 -4.10 -23.93
N PHE A 265 4.51 -3.86 -23.33
CA PHE A 265 3.52 -2.93 -23.88
C PHE A 265 4.10 -1.50 -23.98
N GLY A 266 4.70 -0.99 -22.89
CA GLY A 266 5.26 0.36 -22.85
C GLY A 266 6.41 0.57 -23.83
N LEU A 267 7.29 -0.42 -24.02
CA LEU A 267 8.40 -0.33 -24.98
C LEU A 267 7.94 -0.36 -26.43
N ALA A 268 6.71 -0.79 -26.71
CA ALA A 268 6.08 -0.74 -28.04
C ALA A 268 5.34 0.58 -28.31
N LEU A 269 5.32 1.53 -27.36
CA LEU A 269 4.65 2.81 -27.51
C LEU A 269 5.59 3.92 -27.99
N GLY A 270 5.01 4.96 -28.61
CA GLY A 270 5.70 6.17 -29.03
C GLY A 270 6.03 6.23 -30.52
N LYS A 271 6.69 7.32 -30.93
CA LYS A 271 7.06 7.55 -32.36
C LYS A 271 8.21 6.66 -32.82
N ASN A 272 9.15 6.37 -31.95
CA ASN A 272 10.33 5.54 -32.19
C ASN A 272 10.40 4.38 -31.17
N PRO A 273 9.42 3.47 -31.18
CA PRO A 273 9.28 2.42 -30.18
C PRO A 273 10.48 1.48 -30.15
N ARG A 274 10.77 0.91 -29.00
CA ARG A 274 11.87 -0.06 -28.80
C ARG A 274 11.48 -1.48 -29.19
N ILE A 275 10.18 -1.75 -29.24
CA ILE A 275 9.61 -3.02 -29.72
C ILE A 275 8.73 -2.72 -30.91
N THR A 276 8.98 -3.44 -32.04
CA THR A 276 8.17 -3.31 -33.24
C THR A 276 6.93 -4.18 -33.14
N ASP A 277 5.77 -3.54 -33.19
CA ASP A 277 4.47 -4.19 -33.22
C ASP A 277 3.50 -3.40 -34.09
N SER A 278 2.89 -4.05 -35.08
CA SER A 278 2.10 -3.39 -36.13
C SER A 278 0.84 -2.70 -35.61
N GLU A 279 0.31 -3.12 -34.45
CA GLU A 279 -0.91 -2.58 -33.86
C GLU A 279 -0.58 -1.61 -32.72
N LEU A 280 0.32 -1.98 -31.80
CA LEU A 280 0.69 -1.15 -30.65
C LEU A 280 1.41 0.13 -31.06
N ASN A 281 2.27 0.06 -32.09
CA ASN A 281 2.98 1.23 -32.57
C ASN A 281 2.07 2.30 -33.23
N GLN A 282 0.79 1.98 -33.47
CA GLN A 282 -0.20 2.91 -34.02
C GLN A 282 -1.01 3.62 -32.92
N LEU A 283 -0.82 3.26 -31.65
CA LEU A 283 -1.49 3.94 -30.55
C LEU A 283 -0.95 5.36 -30.39
N SER A 284 -1.87 6.32 -30.27
CA SER A 284 -1.52 7.69 -29.93
C SER A 284 -1.20 7.79 -28.44
N VAL A 285 -0.07 8.42 -28.10
CA VAL A 285 0.45 8.44 -26.72
C VAL A 285 0.85 9.85 -26.31
N ALA A 286 0.35 10.30 -25.18
CA ALA A 286 0.79 11.51 -24.50
C ALA A 286 1.47 11.18 -23.17
N ILE A 287 2.49 11.98 -22.84
CA ILE A 287 3.15 11.94 -21.53
C ILE A 287 2.93 13.27 -20.82
N LEU A 288 2.51 13.22 -19.58
CA LEU A 288 2.18 14.40 -18.80
C LEU A 288 3.02 14.46 -17.52
N PRO A 289 3.72 15.57 -17.26
CA PRO A 289 4.28 15.79 -15.93
C PRO A 289 3.16 16.00 -14.91
N LEU A 290 3.21 15.32 -13.78
CA LEU A 290 2.25 15.53 -12.70
C LEU A 290 2.56 16.85 -11.98
N PRO A 291 1.65 17.84 -12.01
CA PRO A 291 1.93 19.17 -11.50
C PRO A 291 2.17 19.19 -9.98
N GLY A 292 3.34 19.69 -9.55
CA GLY A 292 3.77 19.64 -8.16
C GLY A 292 3.78 18.22 -7.60
N GLY A 293 4.12 17.26 -8.46
CA GLY A 293 4.10 15.84 -8.14
C GLY A 293 5.20 15.42 -7.18
N GLU A 294 4.86 14.54 -6.27
CA GLU A 294 5.76 13.90 -5.33
C GLU A 294 5.50 12.39 -5.35
N PHE A 295 6.57 11.60 -5.25
CA PHE A 295 6.51 10.14 -5.37
C PHE A 295 7.19 9.48 -4.16
N TYR A 296 6.47 8.61 -3.48
CA TYR A 296 6.93 7.89 -2.31
C TYR A 296 6.68 6.39 -2.51
N HIS A 297 7.76 5.60 -2.54
CA HIS A 297 7.69 4.16 -2.72
C HIS A 297 7.69 3.43 -1.38
N TYR A 298 6.91 2.34 -1.29
CA TYR A 298 6.73 1.51 -0.10
C TYR A 298 7.09 0.04 -0.39
N GLY A 299 8.10 -0.17 -1.22
CA GLY A 299 8.49 -1.50 -1.70
C GLY A 299 9.35 -2.32 -0.74
N THR A 300 10.06 -1.66 0.20
CA THR A 300 11.03 -2.27 1.10
C THR A 300 10.87 -1.80 2.54
N SER A 301 11.48 -2.51 3.49
CA SER A 301 11.53 -2.11 4.91
C SER A 301 12.10 -0.70 5.10
N ARG A 302 13.18 -0.39 4.39
CA ARG A 302 13.80 0.95 4.43
C ARG A 302 12.86 2.02 3.87
N GLU A 303 12.23 1.75 2.74
CA GLU A 303 11.32 2.71 2.09
C GLU A 303 10.04 2.93 2.89
N LEU A 304 9.54 1.92 3.61
CA LEU A 304 8.42 2.09 4.53
C LEU A 304 8.70 3.25 5.51
N ILE A 305 9.86 3.27 6.11
CA ILE A 305 10.25 4.29 7.10
C ILE A 305 10.61 5.60 6.41
N SER A 306 11.49 5.58 5.39
CA SER A 306 11.98 6.81 4.74
C SER A 306 10.90 7.57 4.00
N SER A 307 10.01 6.87 3.29
CA SER A 307 8.86 7.48 2.61
C SER A 307 7.86 8.05 3.62
N THR A 308 7.57 7.32 4.69
CA THR A 308 6.69 7.81 5.77
C THR A 308 7.30 9.03 6.45
N LEU A 309 8.61 9.03 6.70
CA LEU A 309 9.33 10.17 7.28
C LEU A 309 9.28 11.40 6.38
N ALA A 310 9.52 11.22 5.08
CA ALA A 310 9.45 12.30 4.11
C ALA A 310 8.04 12.91 4.07
N VAL A 311 6.99 12.09 3.98
CA VAL A 311 5.59 12.54 4.00
C VAL A 311 5.24 13.21 5.33
N GLN A 312 5.69 12.67 6.47
CA GLN A 312 5.44 13.26 7.79
C GLN A 312 6.10 14.65 7.93
N ASN A 313 7.26 14.84 7.34
CA ASN A 313 7.98 16.12 7.39
C ASN A 313 7.33 17.20 6.50
N LEU A 314 6.49 16.87 5.53
CA LEU A 314 5.69 17.85 4.77
C LEU A 314 4.71 18.61 5.67
N VAL A 315 4.24 17.99 6.75
CA VAL A 315 3.36 18.62 7.75
C VAL A 315 4.08 19.75 8.52
N ARG A 316 5.43 19.87 8.39
CA ARG A 316 6.21 20.97 9.00
C ARG A 316 5.73 22.35 8.60
N ASP A 317 5.29 22.51 7.36
CA ASP A 317 4.94 23.84 6.83
C ASP A 317 3.76 24.46 7.56
N GLN A 318 2.81 23.66 8.01
CA GLN A 318 1.71 24.13 8.86
C GLN A 318 2.21 24.67 10.21
N ARG A 319 3.33 24.16 10.73
CA ARG A 319 3.96 24.61 11.97
C ARG A 319 4.89 25.78 11.75
N ALA A 320 5.51 25.90 10.58
CA ALA A 320 6.29 27.07 10.18
C ALA A 320 5.42 28.32 10.09
N ILE A 321 4.19 28.21 9.58
CA ILE A 321 3.18 29.26 9.55
C ILE A 321 2.87 29.81 10.96
N MET A 322 3.03 28.98 11.99
CA MET A 322 2.81 29.35 13.39
C MET A 322 4.06 29.86 14.12
N GLN A 323 5.12 30.21 13.38
CA GLN A 323 6.41 30.75 13.89
C GLN A 323 7.12 29.91 14.96
N ARG A 324 6.89 28.59 14.99
CA ARG A 324 7.51 27.69 15.96
C ARG A 324 8.71 26.96 15.37
N LYS A 325 9.81 26.90 16.12
CA LYS A 325 10.95 26.03 15.79
C LYS A 325 10.51 24.56 15.95
N VAL A 326 10.16 23.91 14.86
CA VAL A 326 9.75 22.51 14.87
C VAL A 326 10.94 21.62 14.55
N LYS A 327 11.22 20.68 15.43
CA LYS A 327 12.20 19.63 15.15
C LYS A 327 11.64 18.70 14.06
N PRO A 328 12.49 18.21 13.15
CA PRO A 328 12.07 17.13 12.24
C PRO A 328 11.50 15.95 13.01
N HIS A 329 10.53 15.27 12.43
CA HIS A 329 10.04 14.02 13.00
C HIS A 329 11.20 13.01 13.03
N PRO A 330 11.42 12.29 14.12
CA PRO A 330 12.43 11.23 14.14
C PRO A 330 11.99 10.06 13.23
N ALA A 331 12.94 9.28 12.75
CA ALA A 331 12.68 8.07 11.96
C ALA A 331 12.16 6.92 12.84
N MET A 332 11.15 7.21 13.65
CA MET A 332 10.51 6.27 14.58
C MET A 332 9.00 6.41 14.46
N PHE A 333 8.33 5.31 14.12
CA PHE A 333 6.88 5.26 13.96
C PHE A 333 6.30 4.16 14.84
N VAL A 334 5.43 4.53 15.76
CA VAL A 334 4.70 3.62 16.62
C VAL A 334 3.21 3.91 16.43
N GLN A 335 2.45 2.91 16.01
CA GLN A 335 1.02 3.06 15.79
C GLN A 335 0.25 1.76 16.02
N ASN A 336 -1.01 1.87 16.43
CA ASN A 336 -1.83 0.71 16.71
C ASN A 336 -1.09 -0.30 17.62
N ALA A 337 -0.39 0.17 18.64
CA ALA A 337 0.52 -0.63 19.43
C ALA A 337 0.48 -0.23 20.91
N VAL A 338 0.93 -1.14 21.76
CA VAL A 338 1.20 -0.87 23.16
C VAL A 338 2.71 -0.95 23.38
N LEU A 339 3.31 0.14 23.82
CA LEU A 339 4.74 0.26 24.03
C LEU A 339 5.04 0.66 25.48
N HIS A 340 5.69 -0.23 26.23
CA HIS A 340 6.15 0.02 27.59
C HIS A 340 7.60 0.50 27.68
N GLN A 341 8.28 0.59 26.52
CA GLN A 341 9.66 1.05 26.42
C GLN A 341 9.75 2.55 26.16
N LYS A 342 10.75 3.19 26.72
CA LYS A 342 11.13 4.57 26.39
C LYS A 342 12.07 4.56 25.20
N LEU A 343 11.62 5.09 24.07
CA LEU A 343 12.46 5.24 22.88
C LEU A 343 13.44 6.40 23.03
N THR A 344 14.64 6.20 22.51
CA THR A 344 15.75 7.18 22.48
C THR A 344 16.23 7.39 21.05
N ALA A 345 17.23 8.25 20.85
CA ALA A 345 17.84 8.45 19.54
C ALA A 345 18.52 7.19 18.97
N GLU A 346 18.88 6.22 19.82
CA GLU A 346 19.44 4.93 19.41
C GLU A 346 18.43 4.03 18.67
N ASN A 347 17.13 4.31 18.83
CA ASN A 347 16.05 3.58 18.18
C ASN A 347 15.71 4.16 16.78
N SER A 348 16.69 4.67 16.06
CA SER A 348 16.50 5.22 14.72
C SER A 348 16.07 4.16 13.70
N GLU A 349 15.31 4.56 12.68
CA GLU A 349 14.73 3.66 11.68
C GLU A 349 13.86 2.54 12.33
N LEU A 350 12.92 2.94 13.20
CA LEU A 350 12.04 2.04 13.94
C LEU A 350 10.60 2.15 13.44
N TRP A 351 9.98 0.99 13.24
CA TRP A 351 8.56 0.87 12.94
C TRP A 351 7.92 -0.20 13.83
N ILE A 352 6.92 0.19 14.61
CA ILE A 352 6.13 -0.71 15.45
C ILE A 352 4.66 -0.53 15.09
N GLU A 353 4.01 -1.59 14.64
CA GLU A 353 2.60 -1.57 14.26
C GLU A 353 1.91 -2.87 14.68
N ASN A 354 0.67 -2.76 15.17
CA ASN A 354 -0.15 -3.90 15.57
C ASN A 354 0.58 -4.82 16.57
N SER A 355 1.27 -4.24 17.56
CA SER A 355 2.20 -4.99 18.39
C SER A 355 2.16 -4.55 19.85
N TYR A 356 2.43 -5.49 20.75
CA TYR A 356 2.65 -5.27 22.15
C TYR A 356 4.14 -5.44 22.51
N ILE A 357 4.75 -4.37 22.99
CA ILE A 357 6.16 -4.34 23.42
C ILE A 357 6.19 -4.17 24.93
N GLY A 358 6.54 -5.25 25.64
CA GLY A 358 6.59 -5.29 27.09
C GLY A 358 7.81 -4.59 27.69
N GLU A 359 7.84 -4.49 29.02
CA GLU A 359 8.92 -3.82 29.76
C GLU A 359 10.28 -4.52 29.63
N ASN A 360 10.26 -5.84 29.41
CA ASN A 360 11.48 -6.66 29.35
C ASN A 360 12.05 -6.80 27.92
N TRP A 361 11.59 -6.00 26.97
CA TRP A 361 12.17 -5.96 25.64
C TRP A 361 13.35 -4.99 25.59
N THR A 362 14.31 -5.28 24.71
CA THR A 362 15.37 -4.34 24.36
C THR A 362 15.33 -4.10 22.85
N LEU A 363 15.12 -2.85 22.46
CA LEU A 363 15.06 -2.41 21.07
C LEU A 363 16.33 -1.64 20.70
N ARG A 364 16.72 -1.73 19.43
CA ARG A 364 17.80 -0.98 18.80
C ARG A 364 17.27 -0.18 17.62
N GLY A 365 18.08 0.10 16.63
CA GLY A 365 17.70 0.73 15.38
C GLY A 365 17.44 -0.28 14.25
N GLN A 366 16.93 0.19 13.13
CA GLN A 366 16.64 -0.58 11.91
C GLN A 366 15.74 -1.79 12.19
N GLN A 367 14.57 -1.52 12.77
CA GLN A 367 13.66 -2.58 13.18
C GLN A 367 12.23 -2.32 12.69
N ILE A 368 11.59 -3.36 12.19
CA ILE A 368 10.16 -3.41 11.93
C ILE A 368 9.56 -4.51 12.80
N ILE A 369 8.57 -4.17 13.60
CA ILE A 369 7.90 -5.09 14.52
C ILE A 369 6.41 -5.02 14.24
N THR A 370 5.84 -6.16 13.81
CA THR A 370 4.44 -6.25 13.38
C THR A 370 3.75 -7.48 13.97
N GLY A 371 2.46 -7.37 14.27
CA GLY A 371 1.59 -8.50 14.61
C GLY A 371 1.84 -9.15 15.98
N VAL A 372 2.71 -8.59 16.81
CA VAL A 372 3.10 -9.20 18.11
C VAL A 372 1.94 -9.13 19.10
N PRO A 373 1.42 -10.27 19.60
CA PRO A 373 0.33 -10.29 20.57
C PRO A 373 0.77 -9.78 21.94
N GLU A 374 -0.17 -9.55 22.84
CA GLU A 374 0.13 -9.24 24.27
C GLU A 374 0.97 -10.36 24.89
N ASN A 375 2.10 -9.97 25.53
CA ASN A 375 3.10 -10.91 26.00
C ASN A 375 3.90 -10.37 27.18
N ASN A 376 4.63 -11.26 27.83
CA ASN A 376 5.58 -10.95 28.91
C ASN A 376 7.02 -11.36 28.58
N TRP A 377 7.38 -11.37 27.29
CA TRP A 377 8.67 -11.87 26.83
C TRP A 377 9.83 -11.00 27.30
N ASN A 378 10.92 -11.66 27.61
CA ASN A 378 12.22 -11.02 27.72
C ASN A 378 12.96 -11.24 26.37
N LEU A 379 12.85 -10.27 25.47
CA LEU A 379 13.37 -10.37 24.12
C LEU A 379 14.27 -9.17 23.77
N SER A 380 15.52 -9.46 23.45
CA SER A 380 16.45 -8.46 22.96
C SER A 380 16.60 -8.58 21.44
N LEU A 381 16.27 -7.52 20.73
CA LEU A 381 16.41 -7.45 19.28
C LEU A 381 17.72 -6.74 18.92
N PRO A 382 18.67 -7.45 18.26
CA PRO A 382 19.84 -6.80 17.68
C PRO A 382 19.46 -5.75 16.62
N GLU A 383 20.33 -4.80 16.38
CA GLU A 383 20.15 -3.84 15.28
C GLU A 383 19.97 -4.57 13.94
N GLY A 384 19.04 -4.09 13.11
CA GLY A 384 18.74 -4.67 11.81
C GLY A 384 17.92 -5.96 11.83
N VAL A 385 17.50 -6.45 13.02
CA VAL A 385 16.61 -7.61 13.13
C VAL A 385 15.18 -7.18 13.36
N CYS A 386 14.30 -7.63 12.49
CA CYS A 386 12.86 -7.38 12.50
C CYS A 386 12.10 -8.60 13.00
N VAL A 387 10.89 -8.38 13.50
CA VAL A 387 9.98 -9.44 13.96
C VAL A 387 8.59 -9.22 13.42
N ASP A 388 8.04 -10.25 12.82
CA ASP A 388 6.64 -10.32 12.45
C ASP A 388 6.01 -11.58 13.07
N VAL A 389 4.84 -11.42 13.66
CA VAL A 389 4.04 -12.51 14.19
C VAL A 389 2.75 -12.60 13.40
N VAL A 390 2.56 -13.74 12.75
CA VAL A 390 1.42 -13.97 11.86
C VAL A 390 0.47 -14.96 12.51
N PRO A 391 -0.78 -14.59 12.80
CA PRO A 391 -1.78 -15.54 13.25
C PRO A 391 -2.13 -16.52 12.12
N VAL A 392 -2.16 -17.82 12.44
CA VAL A 392 -2.45 -18.92 11.53
C VAL A 392 -3.60 -19.76 12.10
N GLY A 393 -4.61 -20.04 11.28
CA GLY A 393 -5.82 -20.69 11.78
C GLY A 393 -6.49 -19.90 12.91
N GLU A 394 -7.24 -20.59 13.77
CA GLU A 394 -8.05 -19.92 14.79
C GLU A 394 -7.26 -19.56 16.07
N ALA A 395 -6.21 -20.31 16.40
CA ALA A 395 -5.55 -20.20 17.70
C ALA A 395 -4.00 -20.12 17.66
N ASN A 396 -3.37 -20.40 16.51
CA ASN A 396 -1.92 -20.50 16.40
C ASN A 396 -1.27 -19.22 15.86
N TRP A 397 0.05 -19.13 15.99
CA TRP A 397 0.86 -18.04 15.45
C TRP A 397 2.14 -18.59 14.82
N ALA A 398 2.57 -18.00 13.73
CA ALA A 398 3.88 -18.23 13.16
C ALA A 398 4.87 -17.14 13.57
N ALA A 399 6.08 -17.55 13.96
CA ALA A 399 7.18 -16.66 14.31
C ALA A 399 8.02 -16.37 13.08
N ARG A 400 8.09 -15.13 12.62
CA ARG A 400 8.88 -14.70 11.47
C ARG A 400 9.87 -13.58 11.82
N PRO A 401 11.07 -13.89 12.32
CA PRO A 401 12.16 -12.93 12.34
C PRO A 401 12.78 -12.81 10.94
N TYR A 402 13.28 -11.61 10.59
CA TYR A 402 13.94 -11.34 9.31
C TYR A 402 14.88 -10.14 9.43
N GLY A 403 15.75 -9.93 8.43
CA GLY A 403 16.65 -8.79 8.39
C GLY A 403 16.03 -7.57 7.73
N PHE A 404 16.27 -6.39 8.28
CA PHE A 404 15.78 -5.11 7.79
C PHE A 404 16.16 -4.84 6.32
N ASN A 405 17.36 -5.27 5.93
CA ASN A 405 17.90 -5.10 4.58
C ASN A 405 17.89 -6.40 3.75
N ASP A 406 17.31 -7.48 4.24
CA ASP A 406 17.27 -8.75 3.52
C ASP A 406 16.42 -8.63 2.25
N LEU A 407 16.94 -9.08 1.12
CA LEU A 407 16.17 -9.20 -0.11
C LEU A 407 15.21 -10.38 -0.09
N PHE A 408 15.48 -11.35 0.79
CA PHE A 408 14.75 -12.59 0.95
C PHE A 408 14.56 -13.33 -0.37
N LYS A 409 15.66 -13.49 -1.10
CA LYS A 409 15.74 -14.08 -2.42
C LYS A 409 17.05 -14.83 -2.60
N GLY A 410 17.00 -15.95 -3.30
CA GLY A 410 18.15 -16.77 -3.64
C GLY A 410 18.01 -18.19 -3.11
N ALA A 411 18.82 -19.08 -3.64
CA ALA A 411 18.86 -20.47 -3.21
C ALA A 411 19.45 -20.60 -1.80
N LEU A 412 18.99 -21.58 -1.03
CA LEU A 412 19.51 -21.83 0.32
C LEU A 412 21.02 -22.11 0.34
N SER A 413 21.57 -22.71 -0.73
CA SER A 413 23.01 -22.97 -0.86
C SER A 413 23.87 -21.76 -1.21
N ASP A 414 23.24 -20.65 -1.64
CA ASP A 414 23.96 -19.44 -2.04
C ASP A 414 24.35 -18.62 -0.79
N VAL A 415 25.63 -18.33 -0.66
CA VAL A 415 26.18 -17.53 0.45
C VAL A 415 25.67 -16.08 0.47
N SER A 416 25.15 -15.58 -0.65
CA SER A 416 24.51 -14.27 -0.74
C SER A 416 23.08 -14.26 -0.24
N THR A 417 22.47 -15.42 0.00
CA THR A 417 21.12 -15.55 0.54
C THR A 417 21.12 -15.25 2.03
N LEU A 418 20.58 -14.08 2.39
CA LEU A 418 20.61 -13.57 3.76
C LEU A 418 19.34 -13.92 4.53
N PHE A 419 19.53 -14.19 5.83
CA PHE A 419 18.49 -14.32 6.83
C PHE A 419 18.93 -13.61 8.13
N MET A 420 18.18 -12.60 8.53
CA MET A 420 18.54 -11.70 9.63
C MET A 420 19.95 -11.08 9.47
N GLY A 421 20.25 -10.62 8.23
CA GLY A 421 21.49 -9.92 7.92
C GLY A 421 22.74 -10.80 7.79
N LYS A 422 22.64 -12.14 7.89
CA LYS A 422 23.75 -13.08 7.72
C LYS A 422 23.40 -14.19 6.73
N PRO A 423 24.37 -14.85 6.11
CA PRO A 423 24.10 -16.01 5.26
C PRO A 423 23.26 -17.06 6.00
N ILE A 424 22.21 -17.55 5.36
CA ILE A 424 21.27 -18.47 6.00
C ILE A 424 21.94 -19.78 6.47
N LEU A 425 22.93 -20.27 5.75
CA LEU A 425 23.71 -21.45 6.17
C LEU A 425 24.51 -21.18 7.43
N THR A 426 25.08 -19.98 7.59
CA THR A 426 25.77 -19.57 8.82
C THR A 426 24.79 -19.53 10.00
N TRP A 427 23.59 -18.95 9.80
CA TRP A 427 22.55 -18.95 10.81
C TRP A 427 22.15 -20.37 11.25
N ALA A 428 22.00 -21.29 10.30
CA ALA A 428 21.65 -22.68 10.56
C ALA A 428 22.78 -23.41 11.33
N MET A 429 24.03 -23.23 10.88
CA MET A 429 25.21 -23.84 11.51
C MET A 429 25.38 -23.37 12.97
N GLU A 430 25.25 -22.07 13.24
CA GLU A 430 25.31 -21.52 14.60
C GLU A 430 24.28 -22.15 15.54
N ARG A 431 23.16 -22.66 15.01
CA ARG A 431 22.07 -23.29 15.76
C ARG A 431 22.09 -24.81 15.75
N GLY A 432 23.12 -25.40 15.13
CA GLY A 432 23.26 -26.85 15.02
C GLY A 432 22.06 -27.50 14.32
N ILE A 433 21.55 -26.84 13.27
CA ILE A 433 20.49 -27.38 12.39
C ILE A 433 20.98 -27.51 10.96
N THR A 434 20.43 -28.46 10.23
CA THR A 434 20.72 -28.67 8.81
C THR A 434 19.49 -28.27 7.99
N LEU A 435 19.65 -27.29 7.13
CA LEU A 435 18.67 -26.97 6.09
C LEU A 435 18.85 -27.95 4.93
N ARG A 436 17.77 -28.53 4.46
CA ARG A 436 17.74 -29.46 3.33
C ARG A 436 17.11 -28.81 2.12
N GLY A 437 17.58 -29.21 0.94
CA GLY A 437 17.08 -28.67 -0.33
C GLY A 437 17.90 -27.47 -0.82
N ASN A 438 17.58 -27.01 -2.01
CA ASN A 438 18.21 -25.87 -2.66
C ASN A 438 17.15 -24.92 -3.27
N GLU A 439 15.96 -24.94 -2.70
CA GLU A 439 14.89 -24.03 -3.07
C GLU A 439 15.25 -22.56 -2.76
N ASP A 440 14.53 -21.66 -3.42
CA ASP A 440 14.57 -20.24 -3.05
C ASP A 440 14.10 -20.08 -1.59
N ILE A 441 14.79 -19.25 -0.81
CA ILE A 441 14.49 -19.00 0.62
C ILE A 441 13.02 -18.64 0.87
N GLN A 442 12.34 -18.07 -0.13
CA GLN A 442 10.91 -17.74 -0.06
C GLN A 442 10.02 -18.99 0.10
N ASN A 443 10.50 -20.14 -0.37
CA ASN A 443 9.78 -21.42 -0.30
C ASN A 443 10.30 -22.31 0.84
N ALA A 444 11.37 -21.93 1.51
CA ALA A 444 11.95 -22.71 2.58
C ALA A 444 11.08 -22.68 3.85
N PRO A 445 10.81 -23.85 4.48
CA PRO A 445 9.99 -23.95 5.70
C PRO A 445 10.80 -23.51 6.93
N LEU A 446 10.91 -22.22 7.15
CA LEU A 446 11.74 -21.60 8.19
C LEU A 446 10.96 -21.17 9.43
N PHE A 447 9.66 -20.87 9.30
CA PHE A 447 8.86 -20.17 10.29
C PHE A 447 7.99 -21.14 11.09
N PRO A 448 8.32 -21.41 12.37
CA PRO A 448 7.58 -22.36 13.19
C PRO A 448 6.21 -21.83 13.58
N VAL A 449 5.21 -22.71 13.59
CA VAL A 449 3.87 -22.45 14.06
C VAL A 449 3.76 -22.89 15.52
N CYS A 450 3.47 -21.95 16.40
CA CYS A 450 3.36 -22.13 17.85
C CYS A 450 1.88 -22.11 18.29
N GLN A 451 1.56 -22.90 19.31
CA GLN A 451 0.20 -22.98 19.86
C GLN A 451 -0.05 -21.97 20.97
N THR A 452 1.00 -21.51 21.64
CA THR A 452 0.91 -20.56 22.75
C THR A 452 1.83 -19.36 22.54
N VAL A 453 1.48 -18.25 23.17
CA VAL A 453 2.30 -17.02 23.17
C VAL A 453 3.64 -17.25 23.89
N ASP A 454 3.71 -18.16 24.86
CA ASP A 454 4.94 -18.51 25.56
C ASP A 454 5.91 -19.28 24.63
N GLU A 455 5.44 -20.31 23.93
CA GLU A 455 6.23 -21.02 22.90
C GLU A 455 6.77 -20.05 21.84
N LEU A 456 5.93 -19.12 21.38
CA LEU A 456 6.28 -18.12 20.40
C LEU A 456 7.47 -17.25 20.89
N GLY A 457 7.43 -16.79 22.14
CA GLY A 457 8.52 -16.00 22.73
C GLY A 457 9.82 -16.80 22.88
N LYS A 458 9.74 -18.06 23.28
CA LYS A 458 10.89 -18.96 23.42
C LYS A 458 11.57 -19.24 22.08
N VAL A 459 10.78 -19.55 21.04
CA VAL A 459 11.32 -19.84 19.72
C VAL A 459 11.87 -18.59 19.04
N LEU A 460 11.23 -17.43 19.16
CA LEU A 460 11.75 -16.16 18.64
C LEU A 460 13.10 -15.81 19.27
N ARG A 461 13.22 -15.93 20.60
CA ARG A 461 14.48 -15.71 21.29
C ARG A 461 15.59 -16.62 20.75
N TRP A 462 15.31 -17.92 20.59
CA TRP A 462 16.26 -18.87 20.05
C TRP A 462 16.63 -18.56 18.59
N MET A 463 15.67 -18.18 17.76
CA MET A 463 15.94 -17.83 16.36
C MET A 463 16.81 -16.57 16.20
N ILE A 464 16.67 -15.61 17.10
CA ILE A 464 17.29 -14.27 16.99
C ILE A 464 18.63 -14.21 17.72
N THR A 465 18.69 -14.65 18.98
CA THR A 465 19.90 -14.57 19.81
C THR A 465 20.78 -15.82 19.69
N LYS A 466 21.97 -15.82 20.31
CA LYS A 466 22.77 -17.03 20.42
C LYS A 466 22.00 -18.10 21.20
N PRO A 467 22.04 -19.35 20.74
CA PRO A 467 21.20 -20.41 21.29
C PRO A 467 21.79 -21.01 22.58
N ASP A 468 21.75 -20.24 23.67
CA ASP A 468 22.20 -20.74 25.00
C ASP A 468 21.14 -21.61 25.68
N ARG A 469 19.92 -21.69 25.13
CA ARG A 469 18.79 -22.45 25.70
C ARG A 469 18.18 -23.38 24.66
N GLU A 470 18.15 -24.66 25.00
CA GLU A 470 17.66 -25.73 24.12
C GLU A 470 16.15 -25.72 23.90
N GLU A 471 15.38 -25.06 24.78
CA GLU A 471 13.91 -25.07 24.74
C GLU A 471 13.34 -24.52 23.43
N GLY A 472 13.83 -23.36 22.97
CA GLY A 472 13.42 -22.78 21.70
C GLY A 472 13.82 -23.62 20.50
N LYS A 473 14.98 -24.31 20.57
CA LYS A 473 15.42 -25.27 19.56
C LYS A 473 14.47 -26.46 19.46
N HIS A 474 14.06 -27.01 20.60
CA HIS A 474 13.12 -28.12 20.64
C HIS A 474 11.79 -27.75 20.00
N ILE A 475 11.25 -26.58 20.35
CA ILE A 475 10.02 -26.04 19.74
C ILE A 475 10.21 -25.91 18.22
N TRP A 476 11.33 -25.30 17.78
CA TRP A 476 11.57 -25.12 16.34
C TRP A 476 11.67 -26.46 15.60
N LEU A 477 12.35 -27.44 16.15
CA LEU A 477 12.53 -28.77 15.53
C LEU A 477 11.19 -29.53 15.43
N SER A 478 10.36 -29.50 16.46
CA SER A 478 9.11 -30.25 16.55
C SER A 478 7.91 -29.55 15.87
N ALA A 479 7.92 -28.21 15.79
CA ALA A 479 6.82 -27.46 15.22
C ALA A 479 6.68 -27.69 13.70
N ARG A 480 5.44 -27.65 13.21
CA ARG A 480 5.19 -27.43 11.79
C ARG A 480 5.81 -26.10 11.38
N LYS A 481 6.49 -26.08 10.25
CA LYS A 481 7.09 -24.86 9.71
C LYS A 481 6.41 -24.43 8.43
N LEU A 482 6.27 -23.13 8.26
CA LEU A 482 5.75 -22.51 7.05
C LEU A 482 6.89 -21.80 6.31
N SER A 483 6.79 -21.75 5.00
CA SER A 483 7.59 -20.86 4.17
C SER A 483 7.01 -19.42 4.20
N ALA A 484 7.71 -18.47 3.63
CA ALA A 484 7.19 -17.10 3.50
C ALA A 484 5.95 -17.04 2.58
N ASN A 485 5.89 -17.89 1.55
CA ASN A 485 4.70 -18.01 0.70
C ASN A 485 3.54 -18.61 1.48
N ASP A 486 3.76 -19.72 2.22
CA ASP A 486 2.73 -20.32 3.06
C ASP A 486 2.17 -19.33 4.09
N LEU A 487 3.03 -18.49 4.68
CA LEU A 487 2.59 -17.45 5.61
C LEU A 487 1.67 -16.43 4.97
N SER A 488 1.96 -16.02 3.74
CA SER A 488 1.11 -15.10 3.00
C SER A 488 -0.26 -15.71 2.70
N ASP A 489 -0.27 -17.01 2.37
CA ASP A 489 -1.51 -17.71 1.98
C ASP A 489 -2.36 -18.17 3.17
N GLN A 490 -1.72 -18.52 4.31
CA GLN A 490 -2.38 -19.10 5.49
C GLN A 490 -2.60 -18.12 6.64
N ALA A 491 -2.20 -16.85 6.49
CA ALA A 491 -2.41 -15.83 7.51
C ALA A 491 -3.90 -15.62 7.79
N ASN A 492 -4.29 -15.61 9.07
CA ASN A 492 -5.63 -15.23 9.47
C ASN A 492 -5.73 -13.70 9.59
N LEU A 493 -6.10 -13.05 8.49
CA LEU A 493 -6.19 -11.59 8.41
C LEU A 493 -7.26 -11.00 9.33
N ARG A 494 -8.34 -11.73 9.61
CA ARG A 494 -9.38 -11.27 10.54
C ARG A 494 -8.82 -11.13 11.95
N ARG A 495 -7.99 -12.08 12.40
CA ARG A 495 -7.29 -11.99 13.69
C ARG A 495 -6.28 -10.83 13.72
N LEU A 496 -5.53 -10.62 12.64
CA LEU A 496 -4.61 -9.46 12.53
C LEU A 496 -5.35 -8.14 12.64
N VAL A 497 -6.47 -8.00 11.94
CA VAL A 497 -7.30 -6.78 11.96
C VAL A 497 -7.94 -6.59 13.35
N ALA A 498 -8.49 -7.63 13.94
CA ALA A 498 -9.09 -7.56 15.27
C ALA A 498 -8.06 -7.13 16.35
N GLN A 499 -6.84 -7.69 16.31
CA GLN A 499 -5.74 -7.28 17.19
C GLN A 499 -5.37 -5.81 16.97
N ARG A 500 -5.24 -5.38 15.72
CA ARG A 500 -4.94 -3.99 15.35
C ARG A 500 -5.99 -3.01 15.92
N GLU A 501 -7.25 -3.36 15.84
CA GLU A 501 -8.33 -2.53 16.40
C GLU A 501 -8.25 -2.41 17.92
N VAL A 502 -7.94 -3.50 18.61
CA VAL A 502 -7.74 -3.47 20.07
C VAL A 502 -6.57 -2.57 20.45
N PHE A 503 -5.43 -2.71 19.77
CA PHE A 503 -4.25 -1.89 20.08
C PHE A 503 -4.44 -0.44 19.63
N ARG A 504 -5.13 -0.20 18.51
CA ARG A 504 -5.48 1.16 18.07
C ARG A 504 -6.26 1.92 19.13
N LYS A 505 -7.25 1.29 19.74
CA LYS A 505 -8.03 1.90 20.84
C LYS A 505 -7.17 2.23 22.05
N LYS A 506 -6.25 1.34 22.41
CA LYS A 506 -5.29 1.57 23.51
C LYS A 506 -4.32 2.71 23.17
N ASP A 507 -3.73 2.72 21.98
CA ASP A 507 -2.81 3.75 21.47
C ASP A 507 -3.46 5.15 21.49
N TRP A 508 -4.67 5.28 20.97
CA TRP A 508 -5.40 6.55 20.95
C TRP A 508 -5.81 7.03 22.35
N SER A 509 -6.14 6.12 23.25
CA SER A 509 -6.42 6.47 24.65
C SER A 509 -5.18 7.04 25.35
N LEU A 510 -4.01 6.44 25.10
CA LEU A 510 -2.73 6.95 25.64
C LEU A 510 -2.36 8.30 25.03
N LEU A 511 -2.57 8.48 23.71
CA LEU A 511 -2.34 9.76 23.03
C LEU A 511 -3.24 10.85 23.60
N ALA A 512 -4.52 10.55 23.82
CA ALA A 512 -5.47 11.48 24.42
C ALA A 512 -5.06 11.88 25.85
N ALA A 513 -4.58 10.91 26.65
CA ALA A 513 -4.11 11.16 28.00
C ALA A 513 -2.82 11.99 28.08
N ASN A 514 -1.97 11.91 27.05
CA ASN A 514 -0.67 12.58 27.00
C ASN A 514 -0.61 13.64 25.88
N HIS A 515 -1.73 14.18 25.45
CA HIS A 515 -1.82 15.07 24.29
C HIS A 515 -0.88 16.29 24.38
N GLU A 516 -0.68 16.87 25.57
CA GLU A 516 0.19 18.01 25.78
C GLU A 516 1.68 17.69 25.51
N LYS A 517 2.07 16.43 25.66
CA LYS A 517 3.43 15.94 25.37
C LYS A 517 3.58 15.47 23.91
N SER A 518 2.46 15.37 23.18
CA SER A 518 2.42 14.91 21.81
C SER A 518 2.81 16.02 20.83
N VAL A 519 3.48 15.64 19.75
CA VAL A 519 3.70 16.52 18.58
C VAL A 519 2.38 16.97 17.94
N PHE A 520 1.30 16.26 18.22
CA PHE A 520 -0.05 16.53 17.71
C PHE A 520 -0.85 17.52 18.55
N TYR A 521 -0.34 17.97 19.69
CA TYR A 521 -1.02 18.94 20.58
C TYR A 521 -1.49 20.21 19.86
N GLN A 522 -0.83 20.56 18.79
CA GLN A 522 -1.04 21.81 18.07
C GLN A 522 -1.70 21.63 16.70
N LEU A 523 -2.03 20.40 16.32
CA LEU A 523 -2.76 20.13 15.10
C LEU A 523 -4.24 20.42 15.28
N ASP A 524 -4.94 20.60 14.16
CA ASP A 524 -6.39 20.79 14.16
C ASP A 524 -7.07 19.54 14.75
N LEU A 525 -7.80 19.75 15.85
CA LEU A 525 -8.51 18.68 16.55
C LEU A 525 -9.86 18.33 15.92
N SER A 526 -10.29 19.08 14.87
CA SER A 526 -11.58 18.83 14.21
C SER A 526 -11.65 17.44 13.62
N ASP A 527 -10.59 17.09 12.88
CA ASP A 527 -10.51 15.82 12.18
C ASP A 527 -10.26 14.65 13.15
N ALA A 528 -9.58 14.91 14.25
CA ALA A 528 -9.45 13.95 15.33
C ALA A 528 -10.82 13.62 15.94
N ALA A 529 -11.62 14.65 16.28
CA ALA A 529 -12.94 14.46 16.84
C ALA A 529 -13.88 13.69 15.90
N GLU A 530 -13.87 14.03 14.60
CA GLU A 530 -14.64 13.32 13.58
C GLU A 530 -14.18 11.86 13.43
N SER A 531 -12.86 11.63 13.43
CA SER A 531 -12.29 10.29 13.36
C SER A 531 -12.63 9.45 14.60
N PHE A 532 -12.53 10.03 15.79
CA PHE A 532 -12.94 9.35 17.03
C PHE A 532 -14.43 8.95 16.99
N ALA A 533 -15.30 9.84 16.52
CA ALA A 533 -16.73 9.56 16.39
C ALA A 533 -17.00 8.46 15.36
N LYS A 534 -16.33 8.51 14.22
CA LYS A 534 -16.46 7.54 13.12
C LYS A 534 -16.01 6.14 13.51
N ASP A 535 -14.87 6.05 14.17
CA ASP A 535 -14.29 4.78 14.62
C ASP A 535 -14.92 4.25 15.91
N LYS A 536 -15.92 4.94 16.44
CA LYS A 536 -16.62 4.57 17.69
C LYS A 536 -15.65 4.29 18.85
N ILE A 537 -14.59 5.06 18.94
CA ILE A 537 -13.61 4.91 20.02
C ILE A 537 -14.23 5.40 21.32
N VAL A 538 -14.43 4.47 22.24
CA VAL A 538 -14.88 4.78 23.60
C VAL A 538 -13.66 5.05 24.46
N LEU A 539 -13.48 6.31 24.86
CA LEU A 539 -12.43 6.67 25.80
C LEU A 539 -12.85 6.32 27.25
N PRO A 540 -11.90 5.93 28.10
CA PRO A 540 -12.20 5.68 29.51
C PRO A 540 -12.89 6.89 30.17
N LYS A 541 -13.88 6.64 31.05
CA LYS A 541 -14.68 7.67 31.72
C LYS A 541 -13.82 8.75 32.42
N ALA A 542 -12.69 8.35 33.00
CA ALA A 542 -11.72 9.24 33.64
C ALA A 542 -11.05 10.25 32.67
N LEU A 543 -11.09 9.99 31.38
CA LEU A 543 -10.55 10.90 30.34
C LEU A 543 -11.64 11.80 29.74
N SER A 544 -12.93 11.51 29.96
CA SER A 544 -14.03 12.16 29.24
C SER A 544 -14.47 13.51 29.81
N GLU A 545 -14.43 13.71 31.14
CA GLU A 545 -15.06 14.89 31.75
C GLU A 545 -14.08 16.01 32.09
N ASP A 546 -12.86 15.69 32.48
CA ASP A 546 -11.87 16.69 32.92
C ASP A 546 -10.63 16.84 32.04
N ASN A 547 -10.48 15.98 31.01
CA ASN A 547 -9.34 16.07 30.12
C ASN A 547 -9.48 17.24 29.14
N PRO A 548 -8.53 18.20 29.08
CA PRO A 548 -8.61 19.37 28.22
C PRO A 548 -8.75 19.02 26.72
N LEU A 549 -8.12 17.94 26.24
CA LEU A 549 -8.26 17.47 24.87
C LEU A 549 -9.69 17.04 24.58
N MET A 550 -10.31 16.26 25.48
CA MET A 550 -11.69 15.81 25.31
C MET A 550 -12.68 16.97 25.28
N LYS A 551 -12.50 17.98 26.16
CA LYS A 551 -13.32 19.20 26.13
C LYS A 551 -13.19 19.92 24.78
N ARG A 552 -11.98 20.00 24.22
CA ARG A 552 -11.74 20.61 22.89
C ARG A 552 -12.37 19.79 21.77
N ILE A 553 -12.24 18.47 21.80
CA ILE A 553 -12.85 17.54 20.83
C ILE A 553 -14.40 17.67 20.89
N HIS A 554 -14.98 17.61 22.09
CA HIS A 554 -16.44 17.77 22.25
C HIS A 554 -16.95 19.11 21.80
N ASN A 555 -16.27 20.21 22.15
CA ASN A 555 -16.64 21.54 21.70
C ASN A 555 -16.58 21.66 20.17
N HIS A 556 -15.61 21.02 19.56
CA HIS A 556 -15.46 21.03 18.10
C HIS A 556 -16.54 20.20 17.42
N MET A 557 -16.82 18.99 17.91
CA MET A 557 -17.94 18.16 17.42
C MET A 557 -19.28 18.88 17.52
N PHE A 558 -19.53 19.53 18.66
CA PHE A 558 -20.75 20.33 18.84
C PHE A 558 -20.85 21.46 17.82
N ARG A 559 -19.78 22.23 17.62
CA ARG A 559 -19.74 23.29 16.60
C ARG A 559 -19.95 22.75 15.19
N SER A 560 -19.30 21.65 14.83
CA SER A 560 -19.45 21.01 13.51
C SER A 560 -20.90 20.57 13.26
N GLN A 561 -21.56 20.02 14.28
CA GLN A 561 -22.97 19.64 14.21
C GLN A 561 -23.90 20.85 14.04
N VAL A 562 -23.67 21.91 14.81
CA VAL A 562 -24.43 23.16 14.70
C VAL A 562 -24.26 23.79 13.34
N MET A 563 -23.03 23.84 12.80
CA MET A 563 -22.74 24.40 11.48
C MET A 563 -23.37 23.57 10.35
N LYS A 564 -23.38 22.24 10.48
CA LYS A 564 -24.13 21.36 9.56
C LYS A 564 -25.63 21.66 9.56
N ILE A 565 -26.22 21.85 10.74
CA ILE A 565 -27.65 22.16 10.88
C ILE A 565 -27.97 23.52 10.25
N LEU A 566 -27.08 24.50 10.37
CA LEU A 566 -27.24 25.84 9.80
C LEU A 566 -26.92 25.89 8.31
N GLY A 567 -26.52 24.78 7.67
CA GLY A 567 -26.15 24.72 6.26
C GLY A 567 -24.87 25.47 5.90
N GLU A 568 -24.07 25.86 6.88
CA GLU A 568 -22.80 26.52 6.67
C GLU A 568 -21.68 25.47 6.50
N THR A 569 -20.92 25.58 5.41
CA THR A 569 -19.70 24.80 5.27
C THR A 569 -18.69 25.26 6.33
N TYR A 570 -18.28 24.35 7.20
CA TYR A 570 -17.22 24.61 8.17
C TYR A 570 -15.94 25.03 7.45
N LYS A 571 -15.71 26.31 7.37
CA LYS A 571 -14.42 26.83 6.94
C LYS A 571 -13.49 26.82 8.14
N ALA A 572 -12.24 26.44 7.93
CA ALA A 572 -11.20 26.32 8.95
C ALA A 572 -10.83 27.63 9.70
N VAL A 573 -11.79 28.58 9.82
CA VAL A 573 -11.65 29.81 10.62
C VAL A 573 -11.46 29.50 12.10
N SER A 574 -11.88 28.31 12.55
CA SER A 574 -11.59 27.81 13.90
C SER A 574 -10.10 27.50 14.13
N TYR A 575 -9.31 27.45 13.07
CA TYR A 575 -7.87 27.21 13.14
C TYR A 575 -7.14 28.28 13.98
N THR A 576 -7.53 29.53 13.81
CA THR A 576 -6.95 30.66 14.54
C THR A 576 -7.36 30.72 16.01
N HIS A 577 -8.54 30.22 16.37
CA HIS A 577 -9.04 30.27 17.75
C HIS A 577 -8.63 29.07 18.62
N LEU A 578 -8.20 27.95 18.00
CA LEU A 578 -7.75 26.77 18.73
C LEU A 578 -6.25 26.81 19.08
N THR A 579 -5.50 27.73 18.48
CA THR A 579 -4.04 27.77 18.55
C THR A 579 -3.46 28.98 19.28
N LEU A 580 -4.28 29.95 19.66
CA LEU A 580 -3.85 31.06 20.50
C LEU A 580 -4.06 30.71 21.97
N PRO A 581 -2.98 30.60 22.78
CA PRO A 581 -3.13 30.70 24.22
C PRO A 581 -3.54 32.15 24.53
N THR A 582 -4.69 32.37 25.07
CA THR A 582 -4.99 33.55 25.84
C THR A 582 -4.35 33.45 27.20
#